data_35d8ca7e901e4bb8974faf3b80c7f8c4
#
_entry.id   35d8ca7e901e4bb8974faf3b80c7f8c4
#
_cell.length_a   1.000
_cell.length_b   1.000
_cell.length_c   1.000
_cell.angle_alpha   90.00
_cell.angle_beta   90.00
_cell.angle_gamma   90.00
#
_symmetry.space_group_name_H-M   'P 1'
#
loop_
_entity.id
_entity.type
_entity.pdbx_description
1 polymer ?
#
loop_
_entity_poly.entity_id
_entity_poly.type
_entity_poly.pdbx_seq_one_letter_code
_entity_poly.pdbx_strand_id
1 'polypeptide(L)'
;MTISFNDLKLVNSKINMLPYATEIEDDWKPIVTEGDCDSYATAKFERLVDMGWPTNFLRLATCYVETGEYHAVLLVDWDSQTYVLDNRHPLPMEYDLLPYKWHLLQVAGTQNWEKAV
;
A
#
# COMPACT_ATOMS: atom_id res chain seq x y z
N MET A 1 6.49 -5.92 -21.11
CA MET A 1 6.48 -4.68 -20.36
C MET A 1 7.44 -4.77 -19.20
N THR A 2 8.18 -3.74 -18.99
CA THR A 2 9.22 -3.76 -17.97
C THR A 2 8.75 -3.05 -16.71
N ILE A 3 8.84 -3.72 -15.58
CA ILE A 3 8.52 -3.09 -14.32
C ILE A 3 9.75 -2.34 -13.82
N SER A 4 9.54 -1.26 -13.08
CA SER A 4 10.65 -0.46 -12.57
C SER A 4 10.25 0.29 -11.32
N PHE A 5 11.24 0.81 -10.62
CA PHE A 5 10.98 1.59 -9.42
C PHE A 5 10.15 2.82 -9.73
N ASN A 6 10.29 3.36 -10.93
CA ASN A 6 9.52 4.53 -11.31
C ASN A 6 8.03 4.25 -11.28
N ASP A 7 7.62 3.01 -11.53
CA ASP A 7 6.23 2.63 -11.44
C ASP A 7 5.72 2.86 -10.03
N LEU A 8 6.54 2.56 -9.03
CA LEU A 8 6.13 2.71 -7.63
C LEU A 8 5.93 4.18 -7.30
N LYS A 9 6.83 5.02 -7.81
CA LYS A 9 6.71 6.45 -7.58
C LYS A 9 5.45 7.01 -8.22
N LEU A 10 5.17 6.61 -9.45
CA LEU A 10 4.01 7.11 -10.15
C LEU A 10 2.72 6.63 -9.50
N VAL A 11 2.64 5.35 -9.18
CA VAL A 11 1.40 4.81 -8.60
C VAL A 11 1.14 5.43 -7.24
N ASN A 12 2.18 5.54 -6.41
CA ASN A 12 2.00 6.10 -5.08
C ASN A 12 1.52 7.54 -5.18
N SER A 13 2.16 8.34 -6.02
CA SER A 13 1.82 9.73 -6.16
C SER A 13 0.42 9.93 -6.73
N LYS A 14 0.09 9.22 -7.79
CA LYS A 14 -1.20 9.41 -8.41
C LYS A 14 -2.36 8.95 -7.56
N ILE A 15 -2.24 7.80 -6.94
CA ILE A 15 -3.32 7.30 -6.09
C ILE A 15 -3.47 8.20 -4.85
N ASN A 16 -2.34 8.67 -4.31
CA ASN A 16 -2.42 9.55 -3.13
C ASN A 16 -3.10 10.88 -3.44
N MET A 17 -3.18 11.26 -4.70
CA MET A 17 -3.84 12.50 -5.05
C MET A 17 -5.35 12.37 -5.14
N LEU A 18 -5.88 11.16 -5.08
CA LEU A 18 -7.32 10.98 -5.14
C LEU A 18 -7.95 11.48 -3.85
N PRO A 19 -8.96 12.32 -3.93
CA PRO A 19 -9.54 12.85 -2.71
C PRO A 19 -10.36 11.79 -2.00
N TYR A 20 -10.39 11.90 -0.70
CA TYR A 20 -11.14 10.98 0.06
C TYR A 20 -12.56 10.94 -0.40
N ALA A 21 -13.12 12.01 -0.57
CA ALA A 21 -14.49 12.09 -0.83
C ALA A 21 -14.99 11.50 -2.00
N THR A 22 -14.21 11.25 -2.82
CA THR A 22 -14.71 10.91 -3.99
C THR A 22 -15.29 9.66 -4.04
N GLU A 23 -15.18 9.11 -3.32
CA GLU A 23 -15.58 8.00 -3.44
C GLU A 23 -16.79 7.86 -3.58
N ILE A 24 -17.20 7.63 -3.84
CA ILE A 24 -18.23 7.66 -3.87
C ILE A 24 -19.08 7.08 -4.42
N GLU A 25 -19.24 6.52 -4.77
CA GLU A 25 -20.04 6.19 -5.22
C GLU A 25 -20.54 5.22 -5.21
N ASP A 26 -20.79 4.74 -5.21
CA ASP A 26 -21.40 3.93 -5.44
C ASP A 26 -21.40 2.86 -4.77
N ASP A 27 -21.31 2.13 -5.09
CA ASP A 27 -21.43 1.10 -4.54
C ASP A 27 -20.36 0.55 -4.00
N TRP A 28 -19.29 1.01 -4.16
CA TRP A 28 -18.32 0.44 -3.60
C TRP A 28 -17.92 1.15 -2.60
N LYS A 29 -17.23 0.83 -1.76
CA LYS A 29 -16.90 1.44 -0.77
C LYS A 29 -16.34 2.58 -0.86
N PRO A 30 -16.71 3.48 -0.26
CA PRO A 30 -16.15 4.77 -0.30
C PRO A 30 -14.86 4.80 0.38
N ILE A 31 -14.04 5.67 0.01
CA ILE A 31 -12.81 5.89 0.63
C ILE A 31 -13.00 6.95 1.62
N VAL A 32 -13.32 6.63 2.83
CA VAL A 32 -13.47 7.62 3.83
C VAL A 32 -13.19 7.12 5.15
N THR A 33 -12.93 7.89 6.04
CA THR A 33 -12.73 7.61 7.42
C THR A 33 -11.72 6.55 7.60
N GLU A 34 -11.95 5.66 8.44
CA GLU A 34 -10.99 4.75 8.72
C GLU A 34 -10.72 3.81 7.66
N GLY A 35 -11.50 3.60 6.72
CA GLY A 35 -11.23 2.72 5.64
C GLY A 35 -10.39 3.31 4.58
N ASP A 36 -10.09 4.57 4.66
CA ASP A 36 -9.38 5.23 3.61
C ASP A 36 -8.03 4.65 3.30
N CYS A 37 -7.23 4.37 4.28
CA CYS A 37 -5.90 3.85 4.03
C CYS A 37 -5.96 2.48 3.38
N ASP A 38 -6.92 1.67 3.75
CA ASP A 38 -7.11 0.37 3.13
C ASP A 38 -7.45 0.53 1.67
N SER A 39 -8.30 1.47 1.34
CA SER A 39 -8.72 1.69 -0.03
C SER A 39 -7.57 2.19 -0.88
N TYR A 40 -6.74 3.07 -0.33
CA TYR A 40 -5.57 3.54 -1.05
C TYR A 40 -4.59 2.39 -1.29
N ALA A 41 -4.35 1.58 -0.28
CA ALA A 41 -3.41 0.46 -0.40
C ALA A 41 -3.90 -0.55 -1.45
N THR A 42 -5.19 -0.86 -1.42
CA THR A 42 -5.76 -1.82 -2.37
C THR A 42 -5.73 -1.26 -3.79
N ALA A 43 -6.00 0.04 -3.96
CA ALA A 43 -5.97 0.63 -5.28
C ALA A 43 -4.56 0.59 -5.87
N LYS A 44 -3.55 0.82 -5.04
CA LYS A 44 -2.17 0.75 -5.50
C LYS A 44 -1.81 -0.68 -5.90
N PHE A 45 -2.25 -1.65 -5.12
CA PHE A 45 -2.03 -3.06 -5.42
C PHE A 45 -2.60 -3.38 -6.80
N GLU A 46 -3.86 -3.04 -7.02
CA GLU A 46 -4.52 -3.36 -8.27
C GLU A 46 -3.88 -2.63 -9.45
N ARG A 47 -3.47 -1.41 -9.24
CA ARG A 47 -2.87 -0.65 -10.32
C ARG A 47 -1.53 -1.26 -10.74
N LEU A 48 -0.73 -1.68 -9.77
CA LEU A 48 0.55 -2.29 -10.09
C LEU A 48 0.37 -3.64 -10.80
N VAL A 49 -0.63 -4.41 -10.40
CA VAL A 49 -0.93 -5.67 -11.08
C VAL A 49 -1.29 -5.36 -12.53
N ASP A 50 -2.09 -4.34 -12.77
CA ASP A 50 -2.46 -3.97 -14.13
C ASP A 50 -1.25 -3.52 -14.95
N MET A 51 -0.23 -3.02 -14.30
CA MET A 51 0.98 -2.58 -14.98
C MET A 51 1.98 -3.70 -15.18
N GLY A 52 1.66 -4.92 -14.77
CA GLY A 52 2.51 -6.07 -15.01
C GLY A 52 3.32 -6.55 -13.81
N TRP A 53 3.11 -5.97 -12.63
CA TRP A 53 3.85 -6.41 -11.45
C TRP A 53 3.33 -7.76 -10.97
N PRO A 54 4.21 -8.71 -10.69
CA PRO A 54 3.77 -10.00 -10.15
C PRO A 54 3.19 -9.83 -8.77
N THR A 55 2.12 -10.57 -8.47
CA THR A 55 1.48 -10.44 -7.18
C THR A 55 2.37 -10.88 -6.02
N ASN A 56 3.34 -11.74 -6.28
CA ASN A 56 4.22 -12.17 -5.19
C ASN A 56 5.24 -11.10 -4.82
N PHE A 57 5.25 -9.95 -5.50
CA PHE A 57 6.09 -8.83 -5.10
C PHE A 57 5.28 -7.85 -4.24
N LEU A 58 3.98 -8.06 -4.11
CA LEU A 58 3.08 -7.08 -3.50
C LEU A 58 2.40 -7.67 -2.28
N ARG A 59 2.41 -6.96 -1.16
CA ARG A 59 1.78 -7.42 0.07
C ARG A 59 1.09 -6.26 0.75
N LEU A 60 -0.17 -6.44 1.12
CA LEU A 60 -0.83 -5.47 1.96
C LEU A 60 -0.32 -5.66 3.38
N ALA A 61 -0.26 -4.61 4.15
CA ALA A 61 0.23 -4.68 5.51
C ALA A 61 -0.50 -3.70 6.40
N THR A 62 -0.59 -4.03 7.69
CA THR A 62 -1.17 -3.14 8.67
C THR A 62 -0.14 -2.82 9.74
N CYS A 63 -0.27 -1.67 10.35
CA CYS A 63 0.69 -1.23 11.34
C CYS A 63 0.06 -0.19 12.25
N TYR A 64 0.79 0.18 13.29
CA TYR A 64 0.44 1.33 14.10
C TYR A 64 1.48 2.41 13.77
N VAL A 65 1.00 3.58 13.37
CA VAL A 65 1.93 4.67 13.05
C VAL A 65 2.36 5.36 14.34
N GLU A 66 3.24 6.33 14.22
CA GLU A 66 3.85 6.93 15.40
C GLU A 66 2.84 7.63 16.31
N THR A 67 1.67 8.00 15.80
CA THR A 67 0.64 8.59 16.63
C THR A 67 -0.20 7.54 17.35
N GLY A 68 0.04 6.28 17.06
CA GLY A 68 -0.73 5.19 17.66
C GLY A 68 -1.93 4.75 16.83
N GLU A 69 -2.19 5.40 15.72
CA GLU A 69 -3.33 5.02 14.89
C GLU A 69 -3.03 3.79 14.06
N TYR A 70 -4.04 2.97 13.86
CA TYR A 70 -3.91 1.78 13.04
C TYR A 70 -3.98 2.20 11.57
N HIS A 71 -3.14 1.61 10.74
CA HIS A 71 -2.95 2.09 9.38
C HIS A 71 -2.64 0.92 8.44
N ALA A 72 -3.01 1.05 7.20
CA ALA A 72 -2.74 0.03 6.19
C ALA A 72 -1.96 0.64 5.04
N VAL A 73 -1.04 -0.14 4.50
CA VAL A 73 -0.19 0.31 3.40
C VAL A 73 0.06 -0.86 2.46
N LEU A 74 0.69 -0.58 1.32
CA LEU A 74 1.14 -1.61 0.41
C LEU A 74 2.65 -1.74 0.53
N LEU A 75 3.12 -2.95 0.67
CA LEU A 75 4.54 -3.24 0.64
C LEU A 75 4.89 -3.80 -0.73
N VAL A 76 6.01 -3.36 -1.28
CA VAL A 76 6.47 -3.84 -2.57
C VAL A 76 7.90 -4.33 -2.41
N ASP A 77 8.14 -5.58 -2.75
CA ASP A 77 9.47 -6.15 -2.71
C ASP A 77 10.12 -5.89 -4.06
N TRP A 78 11.23 -5.17 -4.07
CA TRP A 78 11.89 -4.81 -5.31
C TRP A 78 13.39 -4.69 -5.06
N ASP A 79 14.16 -5.37 -5.90
CA ASP A 79 15.62 -5.22 -5.87
C ASP A 79 16.20 -5.43 -4.47
N SER A 80 15.78 -6.48 -3.81
CA SER A 80 16.27 -6.89 -2.49
C SER A 80 15.89 -5.93 -1.38
N GLN A 81 14.94 -5.05 -1.62
CA GLN A 81 14.45 -4.12 -0.61
C GLN A 81 12.94 -4.22 -0.54
N THR A 82 12.38 -3.80 0.58
CA THR A 82 10.94 -3.67 0.70
C THR A 82 10.60 -2.20 0.81
N TYR A 83 9.72 -1.73 -0.06
CA TYR A 83 9.29 -0.35 -0.07
C TYR A 83 7.86 -0.25 0.38
N VAL A 84 7.51 0.86 1.03
CA VAL A 84 6.18 1.09 1.53
C VAL A 84 5.54 2.18 0.70
N LEU A 85 4.38 1.88 0.11
CA LEU A 85 3.59 2.87 -0.59
C LEU A 85 2.47 3.29 0.34
N ASP A 86 2.54 4.52 0.80
CA ASP A 86 1.75 4.99 1.92
C ASP A 86 1.07 6.29 1.54
N ASN A 87 -0.20 6.44 1.88
CA ASN A 87 -0.88 7.70 1.60
C ASN A 87 -0.40 8.83 2.50
N ARG A 88 0.42 8.54 3.49
CA ARG A 88 1.01 9.58 4.35
C ARG A 88 2.31 10.14 3.79
N HIS A 89 2.87 9.51 2.74
CA HIS A 89 4.14 9.95 2.18
C HIS A 89 4.06 10.01 0.66
N PRO A 90 4.59 11.04 0.05
CA PRO A 90 4.49 11.16 -1.41
C PRO A 90 5.40 10.21 -2.17
N LEU A 91 6.47 9.76 -1.56
CA LEU A 91 7.41 8.87 -2.21
C LEU A 91 7.41 7.50 -1.56
N PRO A 92 7.75 6.45 -2.29
CA PRO A 92 7.93 5.15 -1.65
C PRO A 92 9.02 5.25 -0.60
N MET A 93 8.80 4.65 0.54
CA MET A 93 9.75 4.71 1.67
C MET A 93 10.26 3.32 1.95
N GLU A 94 11.51 3.22 2.38
CA GLU A 94 12.03 1.91 2.74
C GLU A 94 11.38 1.44 4.03
N TYR A 95 10.99 0.19 4.04
CA TYR A 95 10.28 -0.41 5.17
C TYR A 95 11.01 -0.18 6.50
N ASP A 96 12.34 -0.35 6.48
CA ASP A 96 13.11 -0.28 7.71
C ASP A 96 13.29 1.14 8.24
N LEU A 97 12.96 2.14 7.44
CA LEU A 97 13.18 3.52 7.85
C LEU A 97 11.94 4.18 8.45
N LEU A 98 10.81 3.51 8.42
CA LEU A 98 9.59 4.08 8.95
C LEU A 98 9.42 3.75 10.42
N PRO A 99 8.98 4.70 11.23
CA PRO A 99 8.81 4.47 12.66
C PRO A 99 7.46 3.81 12.96
N TYR A 100 7.11 2.81 12.20
CA TYR A 100 5.82 2.13 12.34
C TYR A 100 6.00 0.83 13.09
N LYS A 101 4.97 0.47 13.85
CA LYS A 101 4.99 -0.79 14.54
C LYS A 101 4.16 -1.74 13.70
N TRP A 102 4.80 -2.63 13.00
CA TRP A 102 4.13 -3.52 12.06
C TRP A 102 3.31 -4.57 12.80
N HIS A 103 2.16 -4.90 12.24
CA HIS A 103 1.22 -5.81 12.88
C HIS A 103 0.94 -7.04 12.01
N LEU A 104 0.30 -6.86 10.88
CA LEU A 104 -0.01 -7.99 10.00
C LEU A 104 0.57 -7.75 8.63
N LEU A 105 1.15 -8.78 8.05
CA LEU A 105 1.69 -8.73 6.71
C LEU A 105 1.03 -9.82 5.89
N GLN A 106 0.60 -9.47 4.69
CA GLN A 106 0.04 -10.47 3.80
C GLN A 106 1.17 -11.38 3.35
N VAL A 107 0.89 -12.66 3.25
CA VAL A 107 1.85 -13.61 2.71
C VAL A 107 1.82 -13.44 1.19
N ALA A 108 2.96 -13.11 0.60
CA ALA A 108 3.02 -12.72 -0.80
C ALA A 108 2.37 -13.76 -1.71
N GLY A 109 1.58 -13.28 -2.64
CA GLY A 109 0.92 -14.15 -3.61
C GLY A 109 -0.28 -14.91 -3.09
N THR A 110 -0.70 -14.66 -1.84
CA THR A 110 -1.83 -15.38 -1.25
C THR A 110 -2.78 -14.41 -0.59
N GLN A 111 -3.84 -14.94 -0.02
CA GLN A 111 -4.76 -14.12 0.75
C GLN A 111 -4.59 -14.39 2.23
N ASN A 112 -3.51 -15.03 2.62
CA ASN A 112 -3.23 -15.34 4.01
C ASN A 112 -2.42 -14.22 4.65
N TRP A 113 -2.50 -14.15 5.97
CA TRP A 113 -1.80 -13.11 6.73
C TRP A 113 -0.95 -13.72 7.82
N GLU A 114 0.14 -13.04 8.16
CA GLU A 114 0.99 -13.48 9.24
C GLU A 114 1.31 -12.29 10.12
N LYS A 115 1.64 -12.53 11.36
CA LYS A 115 1.98 -11.44 12.26
C LYS A 115 3.41 -11.00 12.02
N ALA A 116 3.63 -9.71 12.08
CA ALA A 116 4.98 -9.18 11.99
C ALA A 116 5.71 -9.52 13.28
N VAL A 117 6.96 -9.82 13.15
CA VAL A 117 7.74 -10.24 14.30
C VAL A 117 8.41 -9.05 14.95
#